data_666dfcb1978473d4684af6c4be5bfe1a
#
_entry.id   666dfcb1978473d4684af6c4be5bfe1a
#
_cell.length_a   1.000
_cell.length_b   1.000
_cell.length_c   1.000
_cell.angle_alpha   90.00
_cell.angle_beta   90.00
_cell.angle_gamma   90.00
#
_symmetry.space_group_name_H-M   'P 1'
#
loop_
_entity.id
_entity.type
_entity.pdbx_description
1 polymer ?
#
loop_
_entity_poly.entity_id
_entity_poly.type
_entity_poly.pdbx_seq_one_letter_code
_entity_poly.pdbx_strand_id
1 'polypeptide(L)' 'MEMLRFQCRVEKKVTNHGVKMDDVQLGDGMVLVQCLGCGVMGVMARSDSHGSV' A
#
# COMPACT_ATOMS: atom_id res chain seq x y z
N MET A 1 -11.73 -5.14 4.01
CA MET A 1 -10.63 -4.67 3.14
C MET A 1 -9.43 -4.31 3.99
N GLU A 2 -8.27 -4.80 3.65
CA GLU A 2 -7.04 -4.52 4.39
C GLU A 2 -6.51 -3.14 4.02
N MET A 3 -6.03 -2.39 5.02
CA MET A 3 -5.39 -1.10 4.79
C MET A 3 -4.03 -1.09 5.48
N LEU A 4 -3.03 -0.63 4.75
CA LEU A 4 -1.67 -0.49 5.23
C LEU A 4 -1.22 0.96 5.06
N ARG A 5 -0.19 1.35 5.80
CA ARG A 5 0.36 2.70 5.73
C ARG A 5 1.67 2.65 4.97
N PHE A 6 1.73 3.38 3.87
CA PHE A 6 2.94 3.50 3.05
C PHE A 6 3.23 4.96 2.79
N GLN A 7 4.48 5.25 2.47
CA GLN A 7 4.83 6.59 2.03
C GLN A 7 4.28 6.82 0.63
N CYS A 8 3.43 7.81 0.50
CA CYS A 8 2.86 8.20 -0.79
C CYS A 8 3.90 9.03 -1.56
N ARG A 9 4.24 8.59 -2.78
CA ARG A 9 5.22 9.30 -3.61
C ARG A 9 4.69 10.64 -4.10
N VAL A 10 3.38 10.82 -4.15
CA VAL A 10 2.76 12.06 -4.60
C VAL A 10 2.66 13.05 -3.45
N GLU A 11 2.16 12.60 -2.30
CA GLU A 11 1.99 13.47 -1.13
C GLU A 11 3.27 13.57 -0.30
N LYS A 12 4.23 12.67 -0.52
CA LYS A 12 5.53 12.63 0.15
C LYS A 12 5.42 12.52 1.66
N LYS A 13 4.40 11.79 2.11
CA LYS A 13 4.17 11.49 3.52
C LYS A 13 3.51 10.14 3.64
N VAL A 14 3.55 9.56 4.83
CA VAL A 14 2.91 8.27 5.11
C VAL A 14 1.40 8.50 5.16
N THR A 15 0.67 7.77 4.33
CA THR A 15 -0.78 7.86 4.24
C THR A 15 -1.38 6.46 4.24
N ASN A 16 -2.69 6.38 4.46
CA ASN A 16 -3.41 5.12 4.40
C ASN A 16 -3.56 4.66 2.96
N HIS A 17 -3.33 3.36 2.73
CA HIS A 17 -3.46 2.77 1.41
C HIS A 17 -4.39 1.56 1.53
N GLY A 18 -5.32 1.45 0.61
CA GLY A 18 -6.18 0.26 0.51
C GLY A 18 -5.48 -0.83 -0.29
N VAL A 19 -5.47 -2.05 0.24
CA VAL A 19 -4.88 -3.20 -0.45
C VAL A 19 -5.87 -3.73 -1.47
N LYS A 20 -5.50 -3.71 -2.75
CA LYS A 20 -6.34 -4.19 -3.85
C LYS A 20 -6.03 -5.62 -4.22
N MET A 21 -4.75 -6.01 -4.17
CA MET A 21 -4.33 -7.38 -4.36
C MET A 21 -3.27 -7.69 -3.31
N ASP A 22 -3.43 -8.81 -2.61
CA ASP A 22 -2.53 -9.16 -1.53
C ASP A 22 -1.33 -9.97 -2.04
N ASP A 23 -0.42 -10.27 -1.11
CA ASP A 23 0.81 -10.99 -1.42
C ASP A 23 0.56 -12.46 -1.80
N VAL A 24 -0.58 -13.03 -1.42
CA VAL A 24 -0.96 -14.37 -1.88
C VAL A 24 -1.18 -14.37 -3.38
N GLN A 25 -1.77 -13.31 -3.91
CA GLN A 25 -2.06 -13.19 -5.34
C GLN A 25 -0.84 -12.74 -6.15
N LEU A 26 -0.06 -11.81 -5.62
CA LEU A 26 1.09 -11.24 -6.35
C LEU A 26 2.37 -12.03 -6.13
N GLY A 27 2.53 -12.67 -4.97
CA GLY A 27 3.76 -13.37 -4.61
C GLY A 27 4.85 -12.43 -4.11
N ASP A 28 5.97 -13.01 -3.64
CA ASP A 28 7.17 -12.28 -3.21
C ASP A 28 6.93 -11.22 -2.14
N GLY A 29 5.84 -11.35 -1.38
CA GLY A 29 5.52 -10.37 -0.33
C GLY A 29 5.10 -9.01 -0.86
N MET A 30 4.69 -8.92 -2.12
CA MET A 30 4.27 -7.67 -2.74
C MET A 30 2.76 -7.51 -2.67
N VAL A 31 2.30 -6.27 -2.55
CA VAL A 31 0.88 -5.95 -2.52
C VAL A 31 0.60 -4.80 -3.49
N LEU A 32 -0.55 -4.87 -4.14
CA LEU A 32 -1.03 -3.75 -4.95
C LEU A 32 -1.90 -2.87 -4.06
N VAL A 33 -1.53 -1.61 -3.92
CA VAL A 33 -2.19 -0.69 -3.01
C VAL A 33 -2.57 0.60 -3.73
N GLN A 34 -3.57 1.28 -3.19
CA GLN A 34 -4.00 2.58 -3.69
C GLN A 34 -4.01 3.57 -2.52
N CYS A 35 -3.36 4.71 -2.72
CA CYS A 35 -3.37 5.78 -1.73
C CYS A 35 -4.79 6.32 -1.58
N LEU A 36 -5.30 6.35 -0.35
CA LEU A 36 -6.63 6.84 -0.08
C LEU A 36 -6.70 8.38 -0.07
N GLY A 37 -5.56 9.04 -0.03
CA GLY A 37 -5.50 10.50 -0.08
C GLY A 37 -5.54 11.04 -1.50
N CYS A 38 -4.67 10.55 -2.39
CA CYS A 38 -4.56 11.08 -3.75
C CYS A 38 -5.00 10.09 -4.84
N GLY A 39 -5.22 8.83 -4.50
CA GLY A 39 -5.70 7.83 -5.43
C GLY A 39 -4.62 7.15 -6.26
N VAL A 40 -3.33 7.47 -6.07
CA VAL A 40 -2.27 6.82 -6.83
C VAL A 40 -2.18 5.36 -6.46
N MET A 41 -1.98 4.49 -7.46
CA MET A 41 -1.83 3.06 -7.26
C MET A 41 -0.39 2.66 -7.48
N GLY A 42 0.03 1.58 -6.82
CA GLY A 42 1.36 1.05 -7.01
C GLY A 42 1.53 -0.27 -6.30
N VAL A 43 2.57 -1.01 -6.71
CA VAL A 43 2.94 -2.27 -6.07
C VAL A 43 4.03 -1.95 -5.05
N MET A 44 3.81 -2.37 -3.81
CA MET A 44 4.73 -2.11 -2.71
C MET A 44 5.03 -3.43 -2.00
N ALA A 45 6.22 -3.52 -1.39
CA ALA A 45 6.52 -4.65 -0.53
C ALA A 45 5.74 -4.50 0.78
N ARG A 46 5.10 -5.58 1.22
CA ARG A 46 4.35 -5.53 2.49
C ARG A 46 5.28 -5.15 3.64
N SER A 47 6.54 -5.56 3.58
CA SER A 47 7.52 -5.23 4.61
C SER A 47 7.85 -3.74 4.68
N ASP A 48 7.56 -2.98 3.62
CA ASP A 48 7.78 -1.54 3.60
C ASP A 48 6.63 -0.75 4.24
N SER A 49 5.59 -1.43 4.71
CA SER A 49 4.48 -0.76 5.36
C SER A 49 4.92 -0.17 6.70
N HIS A 50 4.32 0.96 7.05
CA HIS A 50 4.55 1.63 8.32
C HIS A 50 3.51 1.24 9.35
N GLY A 51 2.95 0.05 9.22
CA GLY A 51 1.93 -0.47 10.11
C GLY A 51 0.59 -0.60 9.40
N SER A 52 -0.38 -1.16 10.10
CA SER A 52 -1.75 -1.29 9.59
C SER A 52 -2.65 -0.24 10.23
N VAL A 53 -3.71 0.06 9.54
CA VAL A 53 -4.73 0.98 10.05
C VAL A 53 -5.73 0.23 10.89
#